data_b93648d8c4512ceff23a7e8856240184
#
_entry.id   b93648d8c4512ceff23a7e8856240184
#
_cell.length_a   1.000
_cell.length_b   1.000
_cell.length_c   1.000
_cell.angle_alpha   90.00
_cell.angle_beta   90.00
_cell.angle_gamma   90.00
#
_symmetry.space_group_name_H-M   'P 1'
#
loop_
_entity.id
_entity.type
_entity.pdbx_description
1 polymer ?
#
loop_
_entity_poly.entity_id
_entity_poly.type
_entity_poly.pdbx_seq_one_letter_code
_entity_poly.pdbx_strand_id
1 'polypeptide(L)'
;MSVRLRHDAIVRTLRRNGTSTIDALAETVGASRRTVLRDISALRDEGYVIHSDVGRGGGIQLDPQSMQTQAKLSVPEVFALLISVAAMRAAGNLPFSELADAGLARIEKALPSDKVKDLRAFLGCLHIGRLSPMQDLSDLGKMDTELLPAFEAAFLGRQFICFDYGDAKGRKSQRQVEPQAMLILPPIWYLVGWDPARDDFRHFRMDRISNPQAVANTSFRRRHVPFEDDVCPYSALHP
;
A
#
# COMPACT_ATOMS: atom_id res chain seq x y z
N MET A 1 -21.32 26.27 2.58
CA MET A 1 -20.22 25.32 2.35
C MET A 1 -19.29 25.39 3.56
N SER A 2 -18.85 24.23 4.11
CA SER A 2 -17.90 24.22 5.23
C SER A 2 -16.53 24.77 4.80
N VAL A 3 -15.71 25.26 5.76
CA VAL A 3 -14.37 25.80 5.48
C VAL A 3 -13.53 24.81 4.70
N ARG A 4 -13.49 23.55 5.14
CA ARG A 4 -12.71 22.47 4.50
C ARG A 4 -13.13 22.22 3.05
N LEU A 5 -14.43 22.12 2.78
CA LEU A 5 -14.93 21.94 1.41
C LEU A 5 -14.58 23.14 0.52
N ARG A 6 -14.52 24.34 1.09
CA ARG A 6 -14.16 25.55 0.36
C ARG A 6 -12.67 25.58 0.03
N HIS A 7 -11.80 25.22 0.98
CA HIS A 7 -10.35 25.06 0.76
C HIS A 7 -10.10 24.03 -0.36
N ASP A 8 -10.72 22.85 -0.30
CA ASP A 8 -10.59 21.81 -1.33
C ASP A 8 -11.04 22.32 -2.71
N ALA A 9 -12.12 23.10 -2.77
CA ALA A 9 -12.61 23.67 -4.01
C ALA A 9 -11.65 24.73 -4.60
N ILE A 10 -11.08 25.60 -3.76
CA ILE A 10 -10.08 26.59 -4.18
C ILE A 10 -8.84 25.88 -4.74
N VAL A 11 -8.27 24.94 -4.01
CA VAL A 11 -7.08 24.17 -4.45
C VAL A 11 -7.35 23.45 -5.75
N ARG A 12 -8.51 22.79 -5.89
CA ARG A 12 -8.91 22.09 -7.11
C ARG A 12 -9.04 23.04 -8.32
N THR A 13 -9.62 24.22 -8.10
CA THR A 13 -9.76 25.22 -9.15
C THR A 13 -8.41 25.75 -9.62
N LEU A 14 -7.51 26.07 -8.68
CA LEU A 14 -6.15 26.52 -9.02
C LEU A 14 -5.34 25.45 -9.73
N ARG A 15 -5.50 24.18 -9.33
CA ARG A 15 -4.86 23.03 -10.02
C ARG A 15 -5.32 22.90 -11.47
N ARG A 16 -6.61 23.04 -11.70
CA ARG A 16 -7.20 22.85 -13.05
C ARG A 16 -6.93 24.01 -13.98
N ASN A 17 -6.99 25.24 -13.48
CA ASN A 17 -6.94 26.46 -14.30
C ASN A 17 -5.52 27.07 -14.37
N GLY A 18 -4.61 26.62 -13.51
CA GLY A 18 -3.27 27.22 -13.34
C GLY A 18 -3.34 28.55 -12.58
N THR A 19 -3.97 29.56 -13.18
CA THR A 19 -4.16 30.90 -12.61
C THR A 19 -5.64 31.25 -12.51
N SER A 20 -6.06 31.87 -11.42
CA SER A 20 -7.44 32.35 -11.20
C SER A 20 -7.43 33.69 -10.49
N THR A 21 -8.41 34.54 -10.80
CA THR A 21 -8.60 35.79 -10.04
C THR A 21 -9.34 35.53 -8.73
N ILE A 22 -9.20 36.44 -7.75
CA ILE A 22 -9.95 36.39 -6.48
C ILE A 22 -11.47 36.36 -6.75
N ASP A 23 -11.94 37.11 -7.75
CA ASP A 23 -13.35 37.16 -8.11
C ASP A 23 -13.86 35.84 -8.66
N ALA A 24 -13.10 35.21 -9.57
CA ALA A 24 -13.42 33.90 -10.12
C ALA A 24 -13.43 32.79 -9.04
N LEU A 25 -12.49 32.86 -8.11
CA LEU A 25 -12.49 31.95 -6.96
C LEU A 25 -13.71 32.19 -6.04
N ALA A 26 -14.04 33.45 -5.75
CA ALA A 26 -15.19 33.83 -4.94
C ALA A 26 -16.53 33.34 -5.54
N GLU A 27 -16.67 33.46 -6.85
CA GLU A 27 -17.80 32.92 -7.60
C GLU A 27 -17.88 31.41 -7.53
N THR A 28 -16.73 30.73 -7.79
CA THR A 28 -16.63 29.26 -7.77
C THR A 28 -17.02 28.66 -6.44
N VAL A 29 -16.62 29.31 -5.32
CA VAL A 29 -16.87 28.77 -3.97
C VAL A 29 -18.10 29.39 -3.28
N GLY A 30 -18.80 30.33 -3.94
CA GLY A 30 -19.97 30.99 -3.39
C GLY A 30 -19.65 31.79 -2.12
N ALA A 31 -18.51 32.51 -2.08
CA ALA A 31 -18.05 33.25 -0.92
C ALA A 31 -17.61 34.67 -1.29
N SER A 32 -17.49 35.56 -0.30
CA SER A 32 -16.99 36.92 -0.53
C SER A 32 -15.46 36.92 -0.83
N ARG A 33 -14.99 37.95 -1.56
CA ARG A 33 -13.54 38.18 -1.78
C ARG A 33 -12.74 38.14 -0.47
N ARG A 34 -13.27 38.78 0.60
CA ARG A 34 -12.64 38.78 1.92
C ARG A 34 -12.48 37.36 2.50
N THR A 35 -13.51 36.54 2.30
CA THR A 35 -13.47 35.12 2.74
C THR A 35 -12.43 34.34 1.98
N VAL A 36 -12.38 34.50 0.64
CA VAL A 36 -11.38 33.82 -0.21
C VAL A 36 -9.95 34.23 0.15
N LEU A 37 -9.70 35.51 0.38
CA LEU A 37 -8.38 35.98 0.82
C LEU A 37 -7.95 35.37 2.15
N ARG A 38 -8.88 35.25 3.11
CA ARG A 38 -8.62 34.59 4.38
C ARG A 38 -8.36 33.09 4.20
N ASP A 39 -9.12 32.43 3.32
CA ASP A 39 -8.93 31.02 3.01
C ASP A 39 -7.57 30.76 2.32
N ILE A 40 -7.15 31.66 1.41
CA ILE A 40 -5.82 31.59 0.79
C ILE A 40 -4.71 31.76 1.83
N SER A 41 -4.90 32.66 2.80
CA SER A 41 -3.93 32.79 3.90
C SER A 41 -3.86 31.51 4.73
N ALA A 42 -5.00 30.93 5.10
CA ALA A 42 -5.05 29.68 5.83
C ALA A 42 -4.43 28.50 5.04
N LEU A 43 -4.66 28.42 3.72
CA LEU A 43 -4.01 27.43 2.87
C LEU A 43 -2.48 27.60 2.83
N ARG A 44 -1.98 28.85 2.84
CA ARG A 44 -0.54 29.11 2.97
C ARG A 44 0.01 28.64 4.33
N ASP A 45 -0.74 28.87 5.40
CA ASP A 45 -0.39 28.38 6.74
C ASP A 45 -0.43 26.83 6.82
N GLU A 46 -1.28 26.20 6.01
CA GLU A 46 -1.34 24.74 5.82
C GLU A 46 -0.19 24.18 4.93
N GLY A 47 0.70 25.06 4.40
CA GLY A 47 1.88 24.68 3.63
C GLY A 47 1.71 24.72 2.10
N TYR A 48 0.59 25.26 1.59
CA TYR A 48 0.45 25.48 0.15
C TYR A 48 1.26 26.72 -0.27
N VAL A 49 2.10 26.57 -1.30
CA VAL A 49 2.81 27.72 -1.91
C VAL A 49 1.87 28.34 -2.93
N ILE A 50 1.23 29.46 -2.55
CA ILE A 50 0.30 30.20 -3.40
C ILE A 50 0.88 31.58 -3.71
N HIS A 51 1.17 31.81 -4.98
CA HIS A 51 1.63 33.08 -5.51
C HIS A 51 0.46 34.01 -5.78
N SER A 52 0.69 35.31 -5.61
CA SER A 52 -0.31 36.35 -5.89
C SER A 52 0.37 37.45 -6.68
N ASP A 53 0.05 37.57 -7.95
CA ASP A 53 0.54 38.64 -8.81
C ASP A 53 -0.42 39.81 -8.80
N VAL A 54 0.09 40.99 -8.47
CA VAL A 54 -0.67 42.24 -8.41
C VAL A 54 -0.52 42.97 -9.75
N GLY A 55 -1.62 43.26 -10.45
CA GLY A 55 -1.60 44.02 -11.67
C GLY A 55 -2.70 43.67 -12.68
N ARG A 56 -2.76 44.41 -13.82
CA ARG A 56 -3.66 44.08 -14.93
C ARG A 56 -3.26 42.72 -15.53
N GLY A 57 -4.06 41.70 -15.29
CA GLY A 57 -3.77 40.31 -15.65
C GLY A 57 -3.14 39.46 -14.56
N GLY A 58 -2.90 40.04 -13.36
CA GLY A 58 -2.45 39.30 -12.18
C GLY A 58 -3.51 38.35 -11.64
N GLY A 59 -3.07 37.31 -10.94
CA GLY A 59 -3.96 36.30 -10.41
C GLY A 59 -3.35 35.50 -9.25
N ILE A 60 -4.13 34.59 -8.75
CA ILE A 60 -3.71 33.62 -7.74
C ILE A 60 -3.30 32.34 -8.46
N GLN A 61 -2.10 31.87 -8.18
CA GLN A 61 -1.52 30.67 -8.77
C GLN A 61 -1.01 29.76 -7.66
N LEU A 62 -1.36 28.49 -7.76
CA LEU A 62 -0.77 27.46 -6.91
C LEU A 62 0.54 26.99 -7.55
N ASP A 63 1.65 27.04 -6.81
CA ASP A 63 2.93 26.53 -7.27
C ASP A 63 2.80 25.04 -7.65
N PRO A 64 3.22 24.62 -8.84
CA PRO A 64 3.21 23.21 -9.22
C PRO A 64 4.03 22.31 -8.27
N GLN A 65 5.08 22.84 -7.66
CA GLN A 65 5.88 22.12 -6.66
C GLN A 65 5.19 22.05 -5.29
N SER A 66 4.24 22.95 -5.01
CA SER A 66 3.36 22.87 -3.84
C SER A 66 2.34 21.72 -3.95
N MET A 67 2.30 21.04 -5.09
CA MET A 67 1.47 19.87 -5.34
C MET A 67 2.07 18.58 -4.76
N GLN A 68 2.88 18.65 -3.71
CA GLN A 68 3.16 17.47 -2.91
C GLN A 68 1.84 17.07 -2.26
N THR A 69 1.20 16.07 -2.87
CA THR A 69 -0.05 15.50 -2.36
C THR A 69 0.22 14.97 -0.96
N GLN A 70 -0.29 15.65 0.07
CA GLN A 70 -0.29 15.08 1.41
C GLN A 70 -1.41 14.03 1.45
N ALA A 71 -1.08 12.79 1.22
CA ALA A 71 -1.97 11.67 1.48
C ALA A 71 -1.72 11.19 2.91
N LYS A 72 -2.78 11.06 3.71
CA LYS A 72 -2.70 10.36 4.99
C LYS A 72 -2.90 8.88 4.70
N LEU A 73 -1.84 8.10 4.81
CA LEU A 73 -1.88 6.66 4.62
C LEU A 73 -1.87 5.95 5.98
N SER A 74 -2.69 4.91 6.09
CA SER A 74 -2.63 3.96 7.20
C SER A 74 -1.42 3.01 7.04
N VAL A 75 -0.99 2.37 8.11
CA VAL A 75 0.13 1.40 8.06
C VAL A 75 -0.13 0.26 7.07
N PRO A 76 -1.34 -0.35 7.01
CA PRO A 76 -1.65 -1.36 6.00
C PRO A 76 -1.54 -0.84 4.56
N GLU A 77 -1.97 0.41 4.28
CA GLU A 77 -1.86 1.01 2.94
C GLU A 77 -0.39 1.23 2.56
N VAL A 78 0.44 1.71 3.48
CA VAL A 78 1.89 1.83 3.26
C VAL A 78 2.52 0.46 3.00
N PHE A 79 2.14 -0.55 3.77
CA PHE A 79 2.61 -1.91 3.59
C PHE A 79 2.22 -2.49 2.23
N ALA A 80 0.97 -2.28 1.78
CA ALA A 80 0.51 -2.71 0.46
C ALA A 80 1.31 -2.06 -0.68
N LEU A 81 1.62 -0.76 -0.59
CA LEU A 81 2.46 -0.06 -1.56
C LEU A 81 3.89 -0.63 -1.57
N LEU A 82 4.47 -0.90 -0.40
CA LEU A 82 5.80 -1.50 -0.28
C LEU A 82 5.85 -2.90 -0.92
N ILE A 83 4.85 -3.76 -0.65
CA ILE A 83 4.74 -5.08 -1.29
C ILE A 83 4.69 -4.93 -2.81
N SER A 84 3.86 -4.03 -3.33
CA SER A 84 3.69 -3.84 -4.77
C SER A 84 5.00 -3.43 -5.46
N VAL A 85 5.72 -2.47 -4.89
CA VAL A 85 7.03 -2.03 -5.41
C VAL A 85 8.05 -3.17 -5.32
N ALA A 86 8.11 -3.86 -4.18
CA ALA A 86 9.05 -4.94 -3.96
C ALA A 86 8.81 -6.14 -4.89
N ALA A 87 7.55 -6.53 -5.10
CA ALA A 87 7.18 -7.61 -6.02
C ALA A 87 7.54 -7.27 -7.48
N MET A 88 7.24 -6.05 -7.92
CA MET A 88 7.59 -5.60 -9.28
C MET A 88 9.10 -5.53 -9.49
N ARG A 89 9.86 -5.11 -8.47
CA ARG A 89 11.33 -5.10 -8.51
C ARG A 89 11.90 -6.52 -8.61
N ALA A 90 11.39 -7.45 -7.81
CA ALA A 90 11.82 -8.85 -7.84
C ALA A 90 11.54 -9.52 -9.19
N ALA A 91 10.45 -9.12 -9.86
CA ALA A 91 10.13 -9.54 -11.22
C ALA A 91 11.02 -8.89 -12.31
N GLY A 92 11.89 -7.93 -11.93
CA GLY A 92 12.79 -7.23 -12.86
C GLY A 92 12.10 -6.18 -13.76
N ASN A 93 10.86 -5.82 -13.47
CA ASN A 93 10.01 -5.00 -14.36
C ASN A 93 9.51 -3.71 -13.70
N LEU A 94 10.26 -3.10 -12.80
CA LEU A 94 9.86 -1.86 -12.15
C LEU A 94 10.35 -0.63 -12.93
N PRO A 95 9.49 0.03 -13.74
CA PRO A 95 9.82 1.32 -14.32
C PRO A 95 9.88 2.38 -13.22
N PHE A 96 10.70 3.42 -13.42
CA PHE A 96 10.86 4.53 -12.46
C PHE A 96 11.26 4.07 -11.04
N SER A 97 12.12 3.05 -10.92
CA SER A 97 12.51 2.47 -9.64
C SER A 97 13.07 3.49 -8.65
N GLU A 98 13.93 4.41 -9.11
CA GLU A 98 14.51 5.47 -8.27
C GLU A 98 13.45 6.44 -7.72
N LEU A 99 12.44 6.78 -8.53
CA LEU A 99 11.33 7.63 -8.08
C LEU A 99 10.43 6.90 -7.08
N ALA A 100 10.22 5.60 -7.27
CA ALA A 100 9.49 4.77 -6.31
C ALA A 100 10.22 4.71 -4.97
N ASP A 101 11.56 4.52 -4.96
CA ASP A 101 12.37 4.52 -3.75
C ASP A 101 12.33 5.85 -3.03
N ALA A 102 12.50 6.94 -3.77
CA ALA A 102 12.41 8.28 -3.20
C ALA A 102 11.02 8.56 -2.59
N GLY A 103 9.95 8.06 -3.22
CA GLY A 103 8.59 8.15 -2.72
C GLY A 103 8.39 7.36 -1.42
N LEU A 104 8.83 6.12 -1.39
CA LEU A 104 8.75 5.25 -0.21
C LEU A 104 9.55 5.80 0.96
N ALA A 105 10.78 6.28 0.74
CA ALA A 105 11.60 6.91 1.78
C ALA A 105 10.93 8.14 2.40
N ARG A 106 10.20 8.94 1.60
CA ARG A 106 9.42 10.07 2.11
C ARG A 106 8.23 9.61 2.95
N ILE A 107 7.54 8.54 2.53
CA ILE A 107 6.42 7.95 3.29
C ILE A 107 6.94 7.44 4.65
N GLU A 108 8.02 6.67 4.66
CA GLU A 108 8.62 6.15 5.90
C GLU A 108 9.04 7.28 6.84
N LYS A 109 9.67 8.33 6.32
CA LYS A 109 10.08 9.50 7.10
C LYS A 109 8.89 10.27 7.68
N ALA A 110 7.75 10.25 7.02
CA ALA A 110 6.54 10.95 7.45
C ALA A 110 5.72 10.15 8.49
N LEU A 111 6.02 8.86 8.69
CA LEU A 111 5.31 8.04 9.66
C LEU A 111 5.70 8.39 11.09
N PRO A 112 4.72 8.50 12.01
CA PRO A 112 4.99 8.58 13.45
C PRO A 112 5.77 7.35 13.95
N SER A 113 6.58 7.51 14.98
CA SER A 113 7.50 6.48 15.49
C SER A 113 6.77 5.19 15.96
N ASP A 114 5.57 5.30 16.52
CA ASP A 114 4.71 4.18 16.87
C ASP A 114 4.27 3.38 15.62
N LYS A 115 3.94 4.08 14.54
CA LYS A 115 3.55 3.47 13.26
C LYS A 115 4.70 2.82 12.51
N VAL A 116 5.92 3.36 12.67
CA VAL A 116 7.13 2.72 12.14
C VAL A 116 7.34 1.33 12.75
N LYS A 117 7.05 1.16 14.05
CA LYS A 117 7.12 -0.15 14.70
C LYS A 117 6.12 -1.14 14.11
N ASP A 118 4.87 -0.71 13.90
CA ASP A 118 3.85 -1.54 13.27
C ASP A 118 4.24 -1.94 11.84
N LEU A 119 4.74 -0.99 11.05
CA LEU A 119 5.21 -1.25 9.69
C LEU A 119 6.35 -2.27 9.67
N ARG A 120 7.34 -2.13 10.55
CA ARG A 120 8.45 -3.10 10.67
C ARG A 120 7.95 -4.52 11.01
N ALA A 121 6.93 -4.62 11.87
CA ALA A 121 6.32 -5.90 12.19
C ALA A 121 5.66 -6.56 10.96
N PHE A 122 5.02 -5.77 10.08
CA PHE A 122 4.49 -6.27 8.81
C PHE A 122 5.58 -6.64 7.83
N LEU A 123 6.61 -5.80 7.68
CA LEU A 123 7.75 -6.07 6.79
C LEU A 123 8.51 -7.34 7.19
N GLY A 124 8.60 -7.62 8.49
CA GLY A 124 9.16 -8.87 9.00
C GLY A 124 8.38 -10.13 8.62
N CYS A 125 7.15 -9.98 8.09
CA CYS A 125 6.34 -11.08 7.55
C CYS A 125 6.36 -11.16 6.01
N LEU A 126 7.12 -10.29 5.34
CA LEU A 126 7.25 -10.26 3.88
C LEU A 126 8.64 -10.75 3.49
N HIS A 127 8.67 -11.80 2.68
CA HIS A 127 9.91 -12.35 2.15
C HIS A 127 9.86 -12.37 0.63
N ILE A 128 10.91 -11.88 0.01
CA ILE A 128 11.02 -11.77 -1.45
C ILE A 128 12.32 -12.40 -1.88
N GLY A 129 12.22 -13.36 -2.76
CA GLY A 129 13.36 -14.07 -3.32
C GLY A 129 13.27 -14.20 -4.83
N ARG A 130 14.13 -15.01 -5.39
CA ARG A 130 14.11 -15.40 -6.80
C ARG A 130 13.74 -16.86 -6.91
N LEU A 131 12.91 -17.15 -7.90
CA LEU A 131 12.58 -18.53 -8.22
C LEU A 131 13.81 -19.21 -8.81
N SER A 132 14.01 -20.48 -8.44
CA SER A 132 15.05 -21.30 -9.07
C SER A 132 14.83 -21.39 -10.58
N PRO A 133 15.86 -21.21 -11.43
CA PRO A 133 15.72 -21.39 -12.87
C PRO A 133 15.24 -22.79 -13.28
N MET A 134 15.38 -23.77 -12.40
CA MET A 134 14.93 -25.16 -12.63
C MET A 134 13.50 -25.40 -12.19
N GLN A 135 12.80 -24.38 -11.64
CA GLN A 135 11.41 -24.52 -11.21
C GLN A 135 10.49 -24.67 -12.39
N ASP A 136 9.74 -25.76 -12.42
CA ASP A 136 8.68 -25.98 -13.42
C ASP A 136 7.49 -25.03 -13.15
N LEU A 137 7.12 -24.26 -14.17
CA LEU A 137 6.00 -23.32 -14.17
C LEU A 137 4.85 -23.77 -15.06
N SER A 138 4.93 -24.98 -15.65
CA SER A 138 3.91 -25.50 -16.56
C SER A 138 2.53 -25.65 -15.93
N ASP A 139 2.49 -25.79 -14.60
CA ASP A 139 1.29 -25.92 -13.79
C ASP A 139 0.83 -24.62 -13.10
N LEU A 140 1.37 -23.48 -13.52
CA LEU A 140 0.99 -22.20 -12.93
C LEU A 140 -0.47 -21.87 -13.28
N GLY A 141 -1.31 -21.85 -12.24
CA GLY A 141 -2.74 -21.57 -12.32
C GLY A 141 -3.07 -20.08 -12.20
N LYS A 142 -4.36 -19.78 -12.32
CA LYS A 142 -4.89 -18.45 -11.94
C LYS A 142 -5.22 -18.47 -10.47
N MET A 143 -4.88 -17.37 -9.79
CA MET A 143 -5.27 -17.15 -8.40
C MET A 143 -6.79 -16.97 -8.31
N ASP A 144 -7.40 -17.54 -7.27
CA ASP A 144 -8.81 -17.32 -6.94
C ASP A 144 -9.01 -15.82 -6.61
N THR A 145 -10.04 -15.20 -7.17
CA THR A 145 -10.32 -13.77 -6.99
C THR A 145 -10.64 -13.40 -5.56
N GLU A 146 -11.20 -14.32 -4.78
CA GLU A 146 -11.54 -14.12 -3.38
C GLU A 146 -10.34 -14.34 -2.44
N LEU A 147 -9.21 -14.86 -2.97
CA LEU A 147 -8.06 -15.20 -2.10
C LEU A 147 -7.42 -13.98 -1.48
N LEU A 148 -7.12 -12.95 -2.26
CA LEU A 148 -6.43 -11.77 -1.72
C LEU A 148 -7.28 -11.04 -0.67
N PRO A 149 -8.57 -10.76 -0.88
CA PRO A 149 -9.42 -10.18 0.17
C PRO A 149 -9.50 -11.03 1.44
N ALA A 150 -9.66 -12.35 1.31
CA ALA A 150 -9.72 -13.26 2.47
C ALA A 150 -8.37 -13.34 3.20
N PHE A 151 -7.27 -13.40 2.46
CA PHE A 151 -5.92 -13.38 3.02
C PHE A 151 -5.63 -12.07 3.76
N GLU A 152 -5.92 -10.93 3.15
CA GLU A 152 -5.71 -9.61 3.75
C GLU A 152 -6.48 -9.47 5.07
N ALA A 153 -7.77 -9.85 5.07
CA ALA A 153 -8.59 -9.82 6.26
C ALA A 153 -8.00 -10.71 7.37
N ALA A 154 -7.64 -11.94 7.06
CA ALA A 154 -7.08 -12.90 8.00
C ALA A 154 -5.68 -12.46 8.49
N PHE A 155 -4.82 -11.99 7.57
CA PHE A 155 -3.46 -11.59 7.89
C PHE A 155 -3.40 -10.33 8.75
N LEU A 156 -4.14 -9.28 8.38
CA LEU A 156 -4.20 -8.03 9.13
C LEU A 156 -4.93 -8.20 10.46
N GLY A 157 -6.04 -8.94 10.44
CA GLY A 157 -6.85 -9.25 11.63
C GLY A 157 -6.22 -10.29 12.56
N ARG A 158 -5.11 -10.91 12.19
CA ARG A 158 -4.51 -12.05 12.89
C ARG A 158 -5.51 -13.17 13.16
N GLN A 159 -6.34 -13.45 12.16
CA GLN A 159 -7.34 -14.51 12.19
C GLN A 159 -6.85 -15.71 11.39
N PHE A 160 -7.40 -16.88 11.68
CA PHE A 160 -7.14 -18.04 10.85
C PHE A 160 -7.76 -17.87 9.47
N ILE A 161 -7.16 -18.52 8.48
CA ILE A 161 -7.74 -18.66 7.15
C ILE A 161 -8.00 -20.13 6.86
N CYS A 162 -9.17 -20.45 6.35
CA CYS A 162 -9.49 -21.79 5.83
C CYS A 162 -9.64 -21.75 4.33
N PHE A 163 -9.25 -22.83 3.65
CA PHE A 163 -9.29 -22.95 2.21
C PHE A 163 -9.15 -24.41 1.75
N ASP A 164 -9.55 -24.68 0.52
CA ASP A 164 -9.23 -25.92 -0.17
C ASP A 164 -7.88 -25.77 -0.89
N TYR A 165 -7.03 -26.78 -0.78
CA TYR A 165 -5.69 -26.77 -1.35
C TYR A 165 -5.45 -27.98 -2.25
N GLY A 166 -5.01 -27.74 -3.48
CA GLY A 166 -4.53 -28.75 -4.41
C GLY A 166 -3.01 -28.89 -4.37
N ASP A 167 -2.49 -30.06 -3.96
CA ASP A 167 -1.04 -30.27 -3.96
C ASP A 167 -0.49 -30.52 -5.37
N ALA A 168 0.85 -30.60 -5.52
CA ALA A 168 1.51 -30.88 -6.80
C ALA A 168 1.14 -32.22 -7.43
N LYS A 169 0.55 -33.14 -6.65
CA LYS A 169 0.08 -34.46 -7.11
C LYS A 169 -1.42 -34.47 -7.40
N GLY A 170 -2.07 -33.29 -7.38
CA GLY A 170 -3.51 -33.14 -7.62
C GLY A 170 -4.41 -33.57 -6.45
N ARG A 171 -3.85 -33.91 -5.29
CA ARG A 171 -4.65 -34.30 -4.12
C ARG A 171 -5.24 -33.06 -3.48
N LYS A 172 -6.55 -33.10 -3.25
CA LYS A 172 -7.28 -32.00 -2.58
C LYS A 172 -7.33 -32.24 -1.08
N SER A 173 -7.23 -31.15 -0.32
CA SER A 173 -7.34 -31.17 1.14
C SER A 173 -7.85 -29.84 1.64
N GLN A 174 -8.68 -29.84 2.67
CA GLN A 174 -9.07 -28.63 3.37
C GLN A 174 -8.02 -28.27 4.40
N ARG A 175 -7.70 -26.98 4.48
CA ARG A 175 -6.70 -26.41 5.39
C ARG A 175 -7.30 -25.31 6.21
N GLN A 176 -6.86 -25.23 7.47
CA GLN A 176 -7.09 -24.11 8.35
C GLN A 176 -5.77 -23.75 9.01
N VAL A 177 -5.25 -22.56 8.73
CA VAL A 177 -3.90 -22.16 9.14
C VAL A 177 -3.88 -20.75 9.73
N GLU A 178 -2.84 -20.47 10.50
CA GLU A 178 -2.49 -19.14 10.96
C GLU A 178 -1.59 -18.48 9.87
N PRO A 179 -2.03 -17.47 9.12
CA PRO A 179 -1.21 -16.83 8.09
C PRO A 179 -0.09 -16.02 8.74
N GLN A 180 1.14 -16.53 8.71
CA GLN A 180 2.28 -15.96 9.41
C GLN A 180 3.10 -15.01 8.53
N ALA A 181 3.27 -15.34 7.25
CA ALA A 181 4.08 -14.57 6.32
C ALA A 181 3.60 -14.74 4.86
N MET A 182 4.09 -13.85 4.01
CA MET A 182 3.99 -13.94 2.56
C MET A 182 5.39 -14.13 1.97
N LEU A 183 5.54 -15.12 1.10
CA LEU A 183 6.75 -15.34 0.33
C LEU A 183 6.45 -15.09 -1.16
N ILE A 184 7.19 -14.17 -1.77
CA ILE A 184 7.04 -13.77 -3.17
C ILE A 184 8.28 -14.22 -3.94
N LEU A 185 8.10 -15.18 -4.83
CA LEU A 185 9.10 -15.68 -5.77
C LEU A 185 8.56 -15.53 -7.21
N PRO A 186 8.59 -14.33 -7.80
CA PRO A 186 7.86 -14.09 -9.04
C PRO A 186 8.13 -15.13 -10.13
N PRO A 187 7.10 -15.66 -10.83
CA PRO A 187 5.68 -15.27 -10.74
C PRO A 187 4.87 -15.98 -9.64
N ILE A 188 5.47 -16.79 -8.78
CA ILE A 188 4.79 -17.57 -7.74
C ILE A 188 4.71 -16.80 -6.43
N TRP A 189 3.55 -16.84 -5.79
CA TRP A 189 3.30 -16.29 -4.48
C TRP A 189 2.88 -17.39 -3.52
N TYR A 190 3.37 -17.33 -2.28
CA TYR A 190 3.05 -18.30 -1.24
C TYR A 190 2.46 -17.60 -0.02
N LEU A 191 1.38 -18.19 0.48
CA LEU A 191 0.95 -18.01 1.86
C LEU A 191 1.80 -18.93 2.72
N VAL A 192 2.52 -18.36 3.69
CA VAL A 192 3.25 -19.14 4.70
C VAL A 192 2.43 -19.15 5.97
N GLY A 193 1.93 -20.30 6.34
CA GLY A 193 1.05 -20.48 7.49
C GLY A 193 1.57 -21.51 8.46
N TRP A 194 1.27 -21.30 9.75
CA TRP A 194 1.37 -22.34 10.75
C TRP A 194 0.13 -23.24 10.64
N ASP A 195 0.32 -24.52 10.39
CA ASP A 195 -0.74 -25.54 10.34
C ASP A 195 -0.85 -26.23 11.69
N PRO A 196 -1.86 -25.91 12.53
CA PRO A 196 -1.99 -26.52 13.86
C PRO A 196 -2.21 -28.04 13.81
N ALA A 197 -2.80 -28.56 12.72
CA ALA A 197 -3.01 -29.99 12.56
C ALA A 197 -1.72 -30.76 12.29
N ARG A 198 -0.68 -30.04 11.89
CA ARG A 198 0.64 -30.62 11.56
C ARG A 198 1.73 -30.16 12.52
N ASP A 199 1.41 -29.17 13.37
CA ASP A 199 2.37 -28.53 14.29
C ASP A 199 3.64 -28.04 13.56
N ASP A 200 3.46 -27.41 12.38
CA ASP A 200 4.56 -27.05 11.50
C ASP A 200 4.21 -25.90 10.55
N PHE A 201 5.22 -25.18 10.05
CA PHE A 201 5.06 -24.21 8.98
C PHE A 201 4.84 -24.90 7.64
N ARG A 202 3.93 -24.34 6.85
CA ARG A 202 3.62 -24.81 5.52
C ARG A 202 3.57 -23.66 4.52
N HIS A 203 4.10 -23.92 3.33
CA HIS A 203 4.04 -23.00 2.21
C HIS A 203 2.94 -23.44 1.24
N PHE A 204 1.98 -22.55 1.02
CA PHE A 204 0.84 -22.83 0.13
C PHE A 204 0.96 -21.90 -1.08
N ARG A 205 1.18 -22.46 -2.26
CA ARG A 205 1.11 -21.68 -3.50
C ARG A 205 -0.28 -21.07 -3.63
N MET A 206 -0.35 -19.76 -3.82
CA MET A 206 -1.62 -19.04 -3.81
C MET A 206 -2.51 -19.40 -5.01
N ASP A 207 -1.91 -19.75 -6.15
CA ASP A 207 -2.63 -20.20 -7.34
C ASP A 207 -3.26 -21.60 -7.21
N ARG A 208 -2.96 -22.33 -6.13
CA ARG A 208 -3.53 -23.66 -5.82
C ARG A 208 -4.54 -23.62 -4.67
N ILE A 209 -4.87 -22.42 -4.19
CA ILE A 209 -5.87 -22.20 -3.15
C ILE A 209 -7.21 -21.90 -3.82
N SER A 210 -8.28 -22.49 -3.29
CA SER A 210 -9.67 -22.21 -3.68
C SER A 210 -10.57 -22.14 -2.45
N ASN A 211 -11.72 -21.45 -2.59
CA ASN A 211 -12.70 -21.24 -1.51
C ASN A 211 -12.09 -20.65 -0.23
N PRO A 212 -11.27 -19.60 -0.30
CA PRO A 212 -10.61 -19.01 0.86
C PRO A 212 -11.60 -18.23 1.74
N GLN A 213 -11.50 -18.37 3.06
CA GLN A 213 -12.32 -17.62 4.02
C GLN A 213 -11.53 -17.30 5.27
N ALA A 214 -11.57 -16.04 5.71
CA ALA A 214 -11.09 -15.66 7.03
C ALA A 214 -12.04 -16.20 8.10
N VAL A 215 -11.49 -16.83 9.16
CA VAL A 215 -12.29 -17.45 10.22
C VAL A 215 -12.53 -16.44 11.34
N ALA A 216 -13.75 -15.93 11.43
CA ALA A 216 -14.13 -14.97 12.45
C ALA A 216 -13.93 -15.52 13.86
N ASN A 217 -13.71 -14.63 14.83
CA ASN A 217 -13.53 -14.95 16.25
C ASN A 217 -12.35 -15.89 16.56
N THR A 218 -11.37 -15.99 15.64
CA THR A 218 -10.10 -16.67 15.90
C THR A 218 -8.99 -15.62 16.06
N SER A 219 -7.94 -15.98 16.76
CA SER A 219 -6.75 -15.13 16.85
C SER A 219 -5.49 -15.97 17.03
N PHE A 220 -4.37 -15.47 16.52
CA PHE A 220 -3.07 -16.11 16.71
C PHE A 220 -1.99 -15.07 17.03
N ARG A 221 -0.87 -15.54 17.58
CA ARG A 221 0.34 -14.73 17.72
C ARG A 221 1.24 -14.97 16.53
N ARG A 222 1.84 -13.90 16.02
CA ARG A 222 2.85 -14.04 14.96
C ARG A 222 4.05 -14.84 15.49
N ARG A 223 4.46 -15.81 14.69
CA ARG A 223 5.64 -16.65 14.92
C ARG A 223 6.73 -16.19 13.96
N HIS A 224 7.98 -16.32 14.37
CA HIS A 224 9.10 -16.16 13.45
C HIS A 224 9.12 -17.35 12.49
N VAL A 225 9.02 -17.08 11.19
CA VAL A 225 9.11 -18.10 10.15
C VAL A 225 10.58 -18.34 9.86
N PRO A 226 11.10 -19.55 10.00
CA PRO A 226 12.48 -19.86 9.63
C PRO A 226 12.57 -19.99 8.11
N PHE A 227 12.97 -18.91 7.42
CA PHE A 227 13.29 -18.98 6.00
C PHE A 227 14.76 -19.39 5.83
N GLU A 228 15.04 -20.11 4.75
CA GLU A 228 16.39 -20.45 4.35
C GLU A 228 17.17 -19.20 3.90
N ASP A 229 18.50 -19.22 3.99
CA ASP A 229 19.37 -18.05 3.78
C ASP A 229 19.31 -17.43 2.38
N ASP A 230 18.77 -18.13 1.40
CA ASP A 230 18.59 -17.65 0.02
C ASP A 230 17.30 -16.81 -0.18
N VAL A 231 16.43 -16.74 0.83
CA VAL A 231 15.25 -15.90 0.83
C VAL A 231 15.58 -14.57 1.49
N CYS A 232 15.77 -13.54 0.69
CA CYS A 232 16.12 -12.21 1.18
C CYS A 232 14.93 -11.52 1.86
N PRO A 233 15.01 -11.17 3.17
CA PRO A 233 14.01 -10.33 3.80
C PRO A 233 14.00 -8.95 3.12
N TYR A 234 12.82 -8.31 3.04
CA TYR A 234 12.66 -7.00 2.38
C TYR A 234 13.65 -5.94 2.92
N SER A 235 13.96 -5.97 4.21
CA SER A 235 14.92 -5.06 4.85
C SER A 235 16.35 -5.13 4.28
N ALA A 236 16.71 -6.21 3.60
CA ALA A 236 18.03 -6.36 2.95
C ALA A 236 18.03 -5.83 1.50
N LEU A 237 16.89 -5.41 0.94
CA LEU A 237 16.81 -4.81 -0.39
C LEU A 237 17.13 -3.31 -0.41
N HIS A 238 17.30 -2.70 0.76
CA HIS A 238 17.80 -1.34 0.94
C HIS A 238 19.20 -1.42 1.54
N PRO A 239 20.27 -1.10 0.75
CA PRO A 239 21.60 -0.91 1.29
C PRO A 239 21.68 0.29 2.22
#